data_0b23cc5d259362e2eb2fa8c83c87bfe3
#
_entry.id   0b23cc5d259362e2eb2fa8c83c87bfe3
#
_cell.length_a   1.000
_cell.length_b   1.000
_cell.length_c   1.000
_cell.angle_alpha   90.00
_cell.angle_beta   90.00
_cell.angle_gamma   90.00
#
_symmetry.space_group_name_H-M   'P 1'
#
loop_
_entity.id
_entity.type
_entity.pdbx_description
1 polymer ?
#
loop_
_entity_poly.entity_id
_entity_poly.type
_entity_poly.pdbx_seq_one_letter_code
_entity_poly.pdbx_strand_id
1 'polypeptide(L)'
;MNCLKICFWNANGLSQHKEELEHFLRDKQIDVMLVSETHLTQRSLFSLRGYTLYDTKDPRGRACGGSAILIKSRLKHYLMCDYCENYLQATTICFEELVDSLVI
;
A
#
# COMPACT_ATOMS: atom_id res chain seq x y z
N MET A 1 19.05 8.25 14.53
CA MET A 1 17.70 7.79 14.81
C MET A 1 16.97 7.49 13.53
N ASN A 2 16.32 6.37 13.47
CA ASN A 2 15.60 5.97 12.27
C ASN A 2 14.17 6.48 12.31
N CYS A 3 13.75 7.09 11.24
CA CYS A 3 12.38 7.56 11.07
C CYS A 3 11.69 6.71 10.01
N LEU A 4 10.45 6.33 10.29
CA LEU A 4 9.62 5.67 9.32
C LEU A 4 8.85 6.72 8.54
N LYS A 5 9.03 6.75 7.23
CA LYS A 5 8.34 7.71 6.38
C LYS A 5 7.10 7.07 5.79
N ILE A 6 5.95 7.57 6.21
CA ILE A 6 4.64 7.08 5.76
C ILE A 6 3.95 8.20 5.00
N CYS A 7 3.45 7.87 3.83
CA CYS A 7 2.78 8.83 2.97
C CYS A 7 1.40 8.33 2.60
N PHE A 8 0.46 9.22 2.40
CA PHE A 8 -0.90 8.89 1.95
C PHE A 8 -1.17 9.57 0.61
N TRP A 9 -1.85 8.85 -0.28
CA TRP A 9 -2.12 9.34 -1.62
C TRP A 9 -3.44 8.75 -2.14
N ASN A 10 -4.29 9.63 -2.69
CA ASN A 10 -5.47 9.20 -3.43
C ASN A 10 -5.05 9.09 -4.89
N ALA A 11 -4.99 7.86 -5.39
CA ALA A 11 -4.39 7.61 -6.70
C ALA A 11 -5.32 7.89 -7.86
N ASN A 12 -6.63 7.76 -7.66
CA ASN A 12 -7.58 7.81 -8.75
C ASN A 12 -7.12 6.96 -9.94
N GLY A 13 -6.73 5.72 -9.62
CA GLY A 13 -6.20 4.81 -10.60
C GLY A 13 -4.69 4.63 -10.45
N LEU A 14 -4.28 3.59 -9.71
CA LEU A 14 -2.88 3.37 -9.37
C LEU A 14 -2.02 3.01 -10.58
N SER A 15 -2.53 2.15 -11.46
CA SER A 15 -1.74 1.62 -12.57
C SER A 15 -1.25 2.69 -13.54
N GLN A 16 -1.99 3.78 -13.67
CA GLN A 16 -1.67 4.86 -14.60
C GLN A 16 -0.48 5.69 -14.16
N HIS A 17 -0.11 5.60 -12.88
CA HIS A 17 0.89 6.49 -12.30
C HIS A 17 2.13 5.74 -11.80
N LYS A 18 2.37 4.57 -12.37
CA LYS A 18 3.46 3.72 -11.88
C LYS A 18 4.82 4.41 -11.92
N GLU A 19 5.14 5.05 -13.03
CA GLU A 19 6.46 5.66 -13.20
C GLU A 19 6.66 6.85 -12.25
N GLU A 20 5.65 7.70 -12.15
CA GLU A 20 5.71 8.83 -11.23
C GLU A 20 5.83 8.37 -9.79
N LEU A 21 5.08 7.32 -9.44
CA LEU A 21 5.11 6.78 -8.09
C LEU A 21 6.47 6.17 -7.77
N GLU A 22 7.05 5.39 -8.69
CA GLU A 22 8.37 4.83 -8.50
C GLU A 22 9.42 5.91 -8.24
N HIS A 23 9.37 6.98 -9.02
CA HIS A 23 10.29 8.08 -8.88
C HIS A 23 10.13 8.77 -7.52
N PHE A 24 8.87 9.02 -7.12
CA PHE A 24 8.58 9.68 -5.86
C PHE A 24 9.05 8.84 -4.66
N LEU A 25 8.74 7.55 -4.67
CA LEU A 25 9.12 6.67 -3.57
C LEU A 25 10.63 6.61 -3.40
N ARG A 26 11.36 6.57 -4.52
CA ARG A 26 12.82 6.52 -4.50
C ARG A 26 13.42 7.86 -4.08
N ASP A 27 12.94 8.94 -4.68
CA ASP A 27 13.49 10.28 -4.43
C ASP A 27 13.28 10.70 -2.97
N LYS A 28 12.11 10.42 -2.42
CA LYS A 28 11.77 10.81 -1.05
C LYS A 28 12.06 9.71 -0.03
N GLN A 29 12.50 8.55 -0.48
CA GLN A 29 12.81 7.41 0.38
C GLN A 29 11.62 7.06 1.29
N ILE A 30 10.46 6.90 0.68
CA ILE A 30 9.24 6.56 1.39
C ILE A 30 9.27 5.09 1.80
N ASP A 31 8.98 4.82 3.06
CA ASP A 31 8.95 3.45 3.57
C ASP A 31 7.59 2.79 3.35
N VAL A 32 6.53 3.55 3.52
CA VAL A 32 5.16 3.05 3.39
C VAL A 32 4.33 4.08 2.66
N MET A 33 3.60 3.62 1.63
CA MET A 33 2.63 4.45 0.92
C MET A 33 1.24 3.86 1.13
N LEU A 34 0.35 4.65 1.74
CA LEU A 34 -1.05 4.29 1.88
C LEU A 34 -1.80 4.87 0.68
N VAL A 35 -2.52 4.03 -0.05
CA VAL A 35 -3.14 4.43 -1.30
C VAL A 35 -4.64 4.20 -1.24
N SER A 36 -5.41 5.21 -1.60
CA SER A 36 -6.84 5.07 -1.79
C SER A 36 -7.18 5.16 -3.27
N GLU A 37 -8.34 4.65 -3.65
CA GLU A 37 -8.85 4.63 -5.01
C GLU A 37 -7.83 4.05 -5.99
N THR A 38 -7.41 2.81 -5.70
CA THR A 38 -6.43 2.13 -6.55
C THR A 38 -6.99 1.77 -7.92
N HIS A 39 -8.30 1.50 -8.00
CA HIS A 39 -9.00 1.04 -9.20
C HIS A 39 -8.42 -0.27 -9.75
N LEU A 40 -7.73 -1.05 -8.90
CA LEU A 40 -7.21 -2.33 -9.30
C LEU A 40 -8.32 -3.37 -9.39
N THR A 41 -8.18 -4.28 -10.34
CA THR A 41 -9.12 -5.39 -10.52
C THR A 41 -8.32 -6.68 -10.52
N GLN A 42 -9.03 -7.82 -10.61
CA GLN A 42 -8.38 -9.12 -10.70
C GLN A 42 -7.46 -9.23 -11.91
N ARG A 43 -7.68 -8.41 -12.93
CA ARG A 43 -6.86 -8.42 -14.14
C ARG A 43 -5.67 -7.48 -14.07
N SER A 44 -5.61 -6.66 -13.03
CA SER A 44 -4.53 -5.69 -12.89
C SER A 44 -3.23 -6.38 -12.50
N LEU A 45 -2.15 -6.01 -13.17
CA LEU A 45 -0.81 -6.49 -12.87
C LEU A 45 0.02 -5.28 -12.45
N PHE A 46 0.10 -5.07 -11.15
CA PHE A 46 0.84 -3.93 -10.62
C PHE A 46 1.86 -4.41 -9.60
N SER A 47 3.11 -4.00 -9.79
CA SER A 47 4.17 -4.29 -8.84
C SER A 47 5.23 -3.20 -8.93
N LEU A 48 5.95 -2.99 -7.84
CA LEU A 48 7.06 -2.06 -7.78
C LEU A 48 8.25 -2.76 -7.16
N ARG A 49 9.41 -2.60 -7.79
CA ARG A 49 10.63 -3.24 -7.29
C ARG A 49 10.99 -2.68 -5.93
N GLY A 50 11.27 -3.59 -5.00
CA GLY A 50 11.65 -3.22 -3.64
C GLY A 50 10.49 -2.96 -2.70
N TYR A 51 9.27 -3.04 -3.20
CA TYR A 51 8.06 -2.84 -2.41
C TYR A 51 7.15 -4.05 -2.50
N THR A 52 6.44 -4.31 -1.42
CA THR A 52 5.39 -5.31 -1.38
C THR A 52 4.05 -4.60 -1.43
N LEU A 53 3.17 -5.06 -2.29
CA LEU A 53 1.83 -4.50 -2.42
C LEU A 53 0.83 -5.39 -1.70
N TYR A 54 0.06 -4.80 -0.82
CA TYR A 54 -1.13 -5.43 -0.25
C TYR A 54 -2.31 -4.56 -0.64
N ASP A 55 -3.37 -5.17 -1.18
CA ASP A 55 -4.51 -4.37 -1.62
C ASP A 55 -5.82 -5.09 -1.37
N THR A 56 -6.88 -4.29 -1.27
CA THR A 56 -8.25 -4.75 -1.17
C THR A 56 -9.02 -4.10 -2.31
N LYS A 57 -9.52 -4.93 -3.23
CA LYS A 57 -10.18 -4.47 -4.43
C LYS A 57 -11.67 -4.26 -4.22
N ASP A 58 -12.32 -3.57 -5.14
CA ASP A 58 -13.78 -3.49 -5.17
C ASP A 58 -14.35 -4.90 -5.27
N PRO A 59 -15.19 -5.32 -4.31
CA PRO A 59 -15.74 -6.69 -4.32
C PRO A 59 -16.61 -7.01 -5.52
N ARG A 60 -17.08 -5.99 -6.22
CA ARG A 60 -17.89 -6.19 -7.43
C ARG A 60 -17.05 -6.37 -8.68
N GLY A 61 -15.73 -6.33 -8.55
CA GLY A 61 -14.82 -6.54 -9.67
C GLY A 61 -14.69 -5.36 -10.62
N ARG A 62 -15.17 -4.18 -10.21
CA ARG A 62 -15.09 -2.98 -11.04
C ARG A 62 -13.79 -2.23 -10.81
N ALA A 63 -13.36 -1.49 -11.82
CA ALA A 63 -12.16 -0.65 -11.73
C ALA A 63 -12.50 0.66 -11.02
N CYS A 64 -12.91 0.55 -9.76
CA CYS A 64 -13.24 1.71 -8.92
C CYS A 64 -12.94 1.37 -7.47
N GLY A 65 -12.81 2.39 -6.63
CA GLY A 65 -12.51 2.20 -5.21
C GLY A 65 -11.19 1.48 -5.00
N GLY A 66 -11.13 0.70 -3.93
CA GLY A 66 -9.95 -0.08 -3.57
C GLY A 66 -8.96 0.68 -2.72
N SER A 67 -8.29 -0.04 -1.84
CA SER A 67 -7.22 0.51 -1.00
C SER A 67 -5.97 -0.35 -1.15
N ALA A 68 -4.82 0.22 -0.87
CA ALA A 68 -3.56 -0.52 -0.95
C ALA A 68 -2.53 0.06 -0.01
N ILE A 69 -1.58 -0.78 0.34
CA ILE A 69 -0.38 -0.39 1.07
C ILE A 69 0.81 -0.88 0.27
N LEU A 70 1.71 0.03 -0.06
CA LEU A 70 3.01 -0.30 -0.63
C LEU A 70 4.02 -0.11 0.49
N ILE A 71 4.74 -1.18 0.82
CA ILE A 71 5.70 -1.15 1.92
C ILE A 71 7.03 -1.72 1.44
N LYS A 72 8.14 -1.07 1.83
CA LYS A 72 9.46 -1.61 1.52
C LYS A 72 9.54 -3.06 1.97
N SER A 73 9.88 -3.94 1.04
CA SER A 73 9.89 -5.39 1.30
C SER A 73 10.82 -5.79 2.42
N ARG A 74 11.88 -5.02 2.65
CA ARG A 74 12.86 -5.32 3.70
C ARG A 74 12.40 -5.03 5.12
N LEU A 75 11.28 -4.30 5.27
CA LEU A 75 10.74 -3.99 6.60
C LEU A 75 9.94 -5.17 7.10
N LYS A 76 10.14 -5.52 8.38
CA LYS A 76 9.39 -6.61 8.98
C LYS A 76 7.94 -6.19 9.20
N HIS A 77 7.05 -6.93 8.60
CA HIS A 77 5.62 -6.64 8.68
C HIS A 77 4.83 -7.89 8.34
N TYR A 78 3.55 -7.87 8.62
CA TYR A 78 2.65 -8.93 8.16
C TYR A 78 1.28 -8.35 7.88
N LEU A 79 0.58 -9.02 6.96
CA LEU A 79 -0.78 -8.62 6.57
C LEU A 79 -1.77 -9.07 7.63
N MET A 80 -2.65 -8.17 8.02
CA MET A 80 -3.79 -8.50 8.86
C MET A 80 -5.00 -8.78 7.97
N CYS A 81 -6.10 -9.23 8.57
CA CYS A 81 -7.31 -9.50 7.80
C CYS A 81 -7.83 -8.23 7.13
N ASP A 82 -8.09 -8.34 5.83
CA ASP A 82 -8.70 -7.26 5.08
C ASP A 82 -10.18 -7.14 5.46
N TYR A 83 -10.67 -5.93 5.35
CA TYR A 83 -12.10 -5.66 5.44
C TYR A 83 -12.59 -5.25 4.06
N CYS A 84 -13.57 -5.98 3.54
CA CYS A 84 -14.03 -5.74 2.17
C CYS A 84 -15.55 -5.83 2.09
N GLU A 85 -16.16 -4.66 1.93
CA GLU A 85 -17.60 -4.50 1.71
C GLU A 85 -17.80 -3.58 0.52
N ASN A 86 -19.03 -3.51 -0.02
CA ASN A 86 -19.30 -2.64 -1.18
C ASN A 86 -18.99 -1.17 -0.89
N TYR A 87 -19.15 -0.76 0.36
CA TYR A 87 -18.96 0.63 0.75
C TYR A 87 -17.60 0.92 1.37
N LEU A 88 -16.82 -0.13 1.69
CA LEU A 88 -15.54 0.07 2.35
C LEU A 88 -14.58 -1.06 2.01
N GLN A 89 -13.41 -0.69 1.52
CA GLN A 89 -12.30 -1.63 1.33
C GLN A 89 -11.13 -1.13 2.17
N ALA A 90 -10.67 -1.95 3.10
CA ALA A 90 -9.58 -1.57 4.00
C ALA A 90 -8.48 -2.63 3.98
N THR A 91 -7.25 -2.16 3.86
CA THR A 91 -6.05 -3.00 3.89
C THR A 91 -5.25 -2.63 5.14
N THR A 92 -4.84 -3.63 5.91
CA THR A 92 -4.16 -3.40 7.18
C THR A 92 -2.92 -4.26 7.29
N ILE A 93 -1.81 -3.65 7.71
CA ILE A 93 -0.58 -4.39 8.03
C ILE A 93 -0.13 -4.06 9.45
N CYS A 94 0.73 -4.89 9.98
CA CYS A 94 1.31 -4.67 11.30
C CYS A 94 2.84 -4.67 11.19
N PHE A 95 3.49 -3.73 11.88
CA PHE A 95 4.94 -3.63 11.93
C PHE A 95 5.47 -4.26 13.19
N GLU A 96 6.29 -5.29 13.05
CA GLU A 96 6.93 -5.91 14.20
C GLU A 96 8.08 -5.06 14.74
N GLU A 97 8.84 -4.43 13.84
CA GLU A 97 9.99 -3.64 14.23
C GLU A 97 9.63 -2.45 15.11
N LEU A 98 8.46 -1.85 14.86
CA LEU A 98 7.99 -0.74 15.70
C LEU A 98 7.67 -1.21 17.10
N VAL A 99 7.10 -2.39 17.24
CA VAL A 99 6.79 -2.97 18.54
C VAL A 99 8.07 -3.20 19.33
N ASP A 100 9.08 -3.77 18.69
CA ASP A 100 10.37 -4.02 19.32
C ASP A 100 11.03 -2.71 19.77
N SER A 101 10.93 -1.68 18.93
CA SER A 101 11.49 -0.37 19.27
C SER A 101 10.80 0.27 20.47
N LEU A 102 9.51 0.05 20.63
CA LEU A 102 8.74 0.60 21.72
C LEU A 102 8.99 -0.11 23.05
N VAL A 103 9.42 -1.36 23.00
CA VAL A 103 9.69 -2.15 24.19
C VAL A 103 11.01 -1.74 24.84
N ILE A 104 11.95 -1.31 24.03
CA ILE A 104 13.26 -0.89 24.50
C ILE A 104 13.19 0.46 25.21
#